data_c47bd7118803e959ffad0b58ef8e414d
#
_entry.id   c47bd7118803e959ffad0b58ef8e414d
#
_cell.length_a   1.000
_cell.length_b   1.000
_cell.length_c   1.000
_cell.angle_alpha   90.00
_cell.angle_beta   90.00
_cell.angle_gamma   90.00
#
_symmetry.space_group_name_H-M   'P 1'
#
loop_
_entity.id
_entity.type
_entity.pdbx_description
1 polymer ?
#
loop_
_entity_poly.entity_id
_entity_poly.type
_entity_poly.pdbx_seq_one_letter_code
_entity_poly.pdbx_strand_id
1 'polypeptide(L)'
;MTVSGILKQLDKGGTQNGEQIIRFAERLKKFDIIPEYSFVLGTPASTPEQVMEQIEFDIHFIKRVKEVNPRTEIILYTYSPVPTEGSELFTAVKKAGFEFPQKLEDWITPQWERFDLRKNPLTPWLTPAMIDRIRNFETVLNGYYPTVSDIRLNPTKRNLIKLVSGIRYKTNFYKFPYEIKLLHRIWRYRQPEIQGF
;
A
#
# COMPACT_ATOMS: atom_id res chain seq x y z
N MET A 1 -1.44 17.90 1.34
CA MET A 1 -2.81 17.31 1.45
C MET A 1 -2.87 16.51 2.75
N THR A 2 -3.94 16.55 3.50
CA THR A 2 -4.08 15.83 4.78
C THR A 2 -4.75 14.46 4.54
N VAL A 3 -4.53 13.46 5.43
CA VAL A 3 -5.28 12.17 5.43
C VAL A 3 -6.78 12.41 5.30
N SER A 4 -7.29 13.43 5.95
CA SER A 4 -8.68 13.85 5.85
C SER A 4 -9.10 14.20 4.42
N GLY A 5 -8.21 14.79 3.61
CA GLY A 5 -8.48 15.12 2.22
C GLY A 5 -8.59 13.88 1.33
N ILE A 6 -7.70 12.90 1.52
CA ILE A 6 -7.73 11.64 0.77
C ILE A 6 -8.96 10.81 1.13
N LEU A 7 -9.26 10.68 2.41
CA LEU A 7 -10.46 9.95 2.89
C LEU A 7 -11.75 10.61 2.39
N LYS A 8 -11.77 11.95 2.26
CA LYS A 8 -12.90 12.69 1.67
C LYS A 8 -13.04 12.39 0.17
N GLN A 9 -11.93 12.33 -0.58
CA GLN A 9 -11.95 11.96 -2.00
C GLN A 9 -12.43 10.53 -2.24
N LEU A 10 -12.10 9.60 -1.32
CA LEU A 10 -12.58 8.21 -1.38
C LEU A 10 -14.00 8.04 -0.87
N ASP A 11 -14.68 9.15 -0.54
CA ASP A 11 -16.07 9.20 -0.06
C ASP A 11 -16.39 8.18 1.04
N LYS A 12 -15.52 8.16 2.06
CA LYS A 12 -15.76 7.35 3.27
C LYS A 12 -16.79 8.00 4.21
N GLY A 13 -17.73 8.77 3.64
CA GLY A 13 -18.82 9.42 4.35
C GLY A 13 -18.38 10.47 5.38
N GLY A 14 -17.15 10.98 5.30
CA GLY A 14 -16.60 11.95 6.25
C GLY A 14 -16.48 11.44 7.69
N THR A 15 -16.79 10.16 7.93
CA THR A 15 -16.86 9.57 9.27
C THR A 15 -15.52 9.12 9.82
N GLN A 16 -14.48 9.04 8.97
CA GLN A 16 -13.14 8.62 9.37
C GLN A 16 -12.10 9.70 9.08
N ASN A 17 -11.22 9.91 10.04
CA ASN A 17 -10.03 10.72 9.86
C ASN A 17 -8.79 10.00 10.41
N GLY A 18 -7.60 10.49 10.07
CA GLY A 18 -6.34 9.83 10.46
C GLY A 18 -6.18 9.65 11.96
N GLU A 19 -6.60 10.62 12.76
CA GLU A 19 -6.50 10.54 14.22
C GLU A 19 -7.46 9.49 14.82
N GLN A 20 -8.63 9.31 14.22
CA GLN A 20 -9.55 8.24 14.63
C GLN A 20 -8.98 6.85 14.31
N ILE A 21 -8.32 6.69 13.15
CA ILE A 21 -7.65 5.44 12.76
C ILE A 21 -6.53 5.11 13.76
N ILE A 22 -5.70 6.08 14.13
CA ILE A 22 -4.63 5.91 15.12
C ILE A 22 -5.19 5.52 16.49
N ARG A 23 -6.20 6.28 16.98
CA ARG A 23 -6.86 5.97 18.26
C ARG A 23 -7.52 4.60 18.26
N PHE A 24 -8.10 4.20 17.14
CA PHE A 24 -8.73 2.88 17.02
C PHE A 24 -7.67 1.76 17.07
N ALA A 25 -6.55 1.91 16.36
CA ALA A 25 -5.43 0.98 16.43
C ALA A 25 -4.89 0.83 17.86
N GLU A 26 -4.79 1.93 18.61
CA GLU A 26 -4.38 1.94 20.00
C GLU A 26 -5.37 1.19 20.92
N ARG A 27 -6.67 1.43 20.71
CA ARG A 27 -7.72 0.73 21.49
C ARG A 27 -7.68 -0.77 21.24
N LEU A 28 -7.57 -1.22 20.00
CA LEU A 28 -7.52 -2.64 19.65
C LEU A 28 -6.32 -3.35 20.28
N LYS A 29 -5.18 -2.66 20.39
CA LYS A 29 -4.00 -3.19 21.10
C LYS A 29 -4.31 -3.56 22.55
N LYS A 30 -5.14 -2.78 23.26
CA LYS A 30 -5.52 -3.04 24.66
C LYS A 30 -6.35 -4.32 24.82
N PHE A 31 -7.08 -4.71 23.77
CA PHE A 31 -7.93 -5.91 23.75
C PHE A 31 -7.26 -7.11 23.07
N ASP A 32 -5.97 -7.02 22.76
CA ASP A 32 -5.21 -8.05 22.03
C ASP A 32 -5.81 -8.41 20.66
N ILE A 33 -6.53 -7.46 20.05
CA ILE A 33 -7.10 -7.60 18.72
C ILE A 33 -6.07 -7.10 17.68
N ILE A 34 -5.82 -7.92 16.66
CA ILE A 34 -4.95 -7.57 15.53
C ILE A 34 -5.81 -6.96 14.44
N PRO A 35 -5.73 -5.64 14.21
CA PRO A 35 -6.41 -5.03 13.07
C PRO A 35 -5.67 -5.28 11.77
N GLU A 36 -6.42 -5.39 10.68
CA GLU A 36 -5.91 -5.32 9.33
C GLU A 36 -6.38 -4.02 8.69
N TYR A 37 -5.44 -3.25 8.13
CA TYR A 37 -5.73 -2.03 7.40
C TYR A 37 -5.25 -2.12 5.97
N SER A 38 -6.16 -1.93 5.04
CA SER A 38 -5.87 -1.77 3.62
C SER A 38 -5.68 -0.29 3.29
N PHE A 39 -4.53 0.04 2.74
CA PHE A 39 -4.21 1.38 2.25
C PHE A 39 -4.16 1.38 0.73
N VAL A 40 -4.81 2.37 0.13
CA VAL A 40 -4.78 2.61 -1.32
C VAL A 40 -3.96 3.87 -1.57
N LEU A 41 -2.81 3.73 -2.22
CA LEU A 41 -1.85 4.80 -2.45
C LEU A 41 -1.85 5.24 -3.91
N GLY A 42 -1.47 6.50 -4.16
CA GLY A 42 -1.31 7.01 -5.51
C GLY A 42 -2.61 7.37 -6.19
N THR A 43 -3.53 8.03 -5.49
CA THR A 43 -4.73 8.64 -6.08
C THR A 43 -4.35 9.75 -7.06
N PRO A 44 -5.19 10.03 -8.08
CA PRO A 44 -4.88 11.07 -9.06
C PRO A 44 -4.73 12.44 -8.40
N ALA A 45 -3.73 13.20 -8.83
CA ALA A 45 -3.49 14.59 -8.44
C ALA A 45 -3.15 15.43 -9.67
N SER A 46 -3.01 16.74 -9.48
CA SER A 46 -2.78 17.66 -10.60
C SER A 46 -1.39 17.52 -11.22
N THR A 47 -0.40 17.09 -10.45
CA THR A 47 0.96 16.89 -10.92
C THR A 47 1.58 15.60 -10.37
N PRO A 48 2.57 15.00 -11.04
CA PRO A 48 3.29 13.84 -10.55
C PRO A 48 3.94 14.05 -9.18
N GLU A 49 4.44 15.26 -8.91
CA GLU A 49 5.05 15.63 -7.63
C GLU A 49 4.03 15.53 -6.49
N GLN A 50 2.81 16.00 -6.73
CA GLN A 50 1.72 15.90 -5.74
C GLN A 50 1.31 14.45 -5.49
N VAL A 51 1.32 13.59 -6.52
CA VAL A 51 1.11 12.14 -6.33
C VAL A 51 2.19 11.54 -5.44
N MET A 52 3.45 11.90 -5.67
CA MET A 52 4.56 11.43 -4.85
C MET A 52 4.48 11.94 -3.41
N GLU A 53 4.12 13.21 -3.20
CA GLU A 53 3.89 13.77 -1.87
C GLU A 53 2.79 13.04 -1.09
N GLN A 54 1.70 12.65 -1.77
CA GLN A 54 0.65 11.82 -1.18
C GLN A 54 1.19 10.45 -0.76
N ILE A 55 1.96 9.78 -1.64
CA ILE A 55 2.57 8.48 -1.34
C ILE A 55 3.48 8.58 -0.12
N GLU A 56 4.34 9.59 -0.04
CA GLU A 56 5.22 9.79 1.13
C GLU A 56 4.43 10.10 2.40
N PHE A 57 3.37 10.88 2.28
CA PHE A 57 2.48 11.16 3.40
C PHE A 57 1.83 9.86 3.94
N ASP A 58 1.30 9.01 3.05
CA ASP A 58 0.69 7.74 3.42
C ASP A 58 1.72 6.79 4.04
N ILE A 59 2.93 6.73 3.52
CA ILE A 59 4.05 5.98 4.11
C ILE A 59 4.31 6.43 5.56
N HIS A 60 4.37 7.73 5.81
CA HIS A 60 4.56 8.26 7.16
C HIS A 60 3.38 7.94 8.08
N PHE A 61 2.16 8.03 7.57
CA PHE A 61 0.97 7.68 8.32
C PHE A 61 0.94 6.19 8.71
N ILE A 62 1.25 5.30 7.77
CA ILE A 62 1.37 3.85 8.03
C ILE A 62 2.42 3.57 9.10
N LYS A 63 3.55 4.28 9.08
CA LYS A 63 4.57 4.15 10.12
C LYS A 63 4.02 4.53 11.51
N ARG A 64 3.26 5.62 11.62
CA ARG A 64 2.59 6.00 12.87
C ARG A 64 1.62 4.93 13.37
N VAL A 65 0.83 4.33 12.47
CA VAL A 65 -0.07 3.20 12.82
C VAL A 65 0.72 2.04 13.42
N LYS A 66 1.85 1.67 12.80
CA LYS A 66 2.73 0.60 13.28
C LYS A 66 3.46 0.93 14.57
N GLU A 67 3.77 2.18 14.83
CA GLU A 67 4.35 2.64 16.11
C GLU A 67 3.37 2.46 17.26
N VAL A 68 2.11 2.81 17.03
CA VAL A 68 1.04 2.68 18.04
C VAL A 68 0.66 1.22 18.29
N ASN A 69 0.45 0.45 17.23
CA ASN A 69 0.16 -0.97 17.31
C ASN A 69 1.03 -1.77 16.32
N PRO A 70 2.22 -2.26 16.76
CA PRO A 70 3.14 -3.02 15.92
C PRO A 70 2.56 -4.30 15.31
N ARG A 71 1.49 -4.84 15.89
CA ARG A 71 0.83 -6.06 15.40
C ARG A 71 -0.16 -5.80 14.26
N THR A 72 -0.55 -4.53 14.02
CA THR A 72 -1.44 -4.18 12.91
C THR A 72 -0.93 -4.76 11.60
N GLU A 73 -1.75 -5.49 10.89
CA GLU A 73 -1.45 -5.95 9.54
C GLU A 73 -1.74 -4.82 8.54
N ILE A 74 -0.85 -4.63 7.59
CA ILE A 74 -0.94 -3.57 6.60
C ILE A 74 -0.90 -4.20 5.21
N ILE A 75 -1.92 -3.93 4.42
CA ILE A 75 -1.99 -4.31 3.01
C ILE A 75 -1.94 -3.04 2.18
N LEU A 76 -1.03 -3.00 1.21
CA LEU A 76 -0.85 -1.86 0.32
C LEU A 76 -1.34 -2.17 -1.08
N TYR A 77 -2.22 -1.32 -1.58
CA TYR A 77 -2.66 -1.32 -2.97
C TYR A 77 -2.26 -0.01 -3.65
N THR A 78 -1.94 -0.08 -4.91
CA THR A 78 -1.91 1.11 -5.76
C THR A 78 -3.34 1.45 -6.19
N TYR A 79 -3.66 2.75 -6.27
CA TYR A 79 -4.99 3.16 -6.72
C TYR A 79 -5.24 2.69 -8.14
N SER A 80 -6.36 2.04 -8.34
CA SER A 80 -6.87 1.66 -9.65
C SER A 80 -8.26 2.24 -9.85
N PRO A 81 -8.53 2.84 -11.02
CA PRO A 81 -9.83 3.43 -11.31
C PRO A 81 -10.95 2.40 -11.36
N VAL A 82 -12.10 2.77 -10.82
CA VAL A 82 -13.35 2.01 -10.94
C VAL A 82 -14.32 2.82 -11.80
N PRO A 83 -15.03 2.22 -12.76
CA PRO A 83 -15.92 2.91 -13.69
C PRO A 83 -17.25 3.30 -13.02
N THR A 84 -17.17 4.07 -11.94
CA THR A 84 -18.35 4.58 -11.23
C THR A 84 -18.66 6.00 -11.70
N GLU A 85 -19.50 6.10 -12.73
CA GLU A 85 -19.91 7.39 -13.27
C GLU A 85 -20.59 8.28 -12.19
N GLY A 86 -20.34 9.60 -12.29
CA GLY A 86 -20.89 10.58 -11.35
C GLY A 86 -20.07 10.78 -10.07
N SER A 87 -19.05 9.93 -9.79
CA SER A 87 -18.16 10.17 -8.66
C SER A 87 -17.10 11.25 -8.98
N GLU A 88 -16.64 11.98 -7.95
CA GLU A 88 -15.56 12.96 -8.09
C GLU A 88 -14.27 12.28 -8.60
N LEU A 89 -14.00 11.06 -8.12
CA LEU A 89 -12.85 10.28 -8.55
C LEU A 89 -12.91 9.85 -10.01
N PHE A 90 -14.09 9.49 -10.52
CA PHE A 90 -14.26 9.16 -11.92
C PHE A 90 -13.90 10.36 -12.82
N THR A 91 -14.37 11.55 -12.46
CA THR A 91 -14.03 12.79 -13.16
C THR A 91 -12.55 13.10 -13.09
N ALA A 92 -11.94 12.97 -11.91
CA ALA A 92 -10.51 13.21 -11.71
C ALA A 92 -9.63 12.23 -12.50
N VAL A 93 -10.03 10.98 -12.56
CA VAL A 93 -9.35 9.90 -13.31
C VAL A 93 -9.38 10.17 -14.81
N LYS A 94 -10.54 10.54 -15.37
CA LYS A 94 -10.64 10.93 -16.79
C LYS A 94 -9.78 12.16 -17.11
N LYS A 95 -9.81 13.16 -16.24
CA LYS A 95 -8.97 14.36 -16.39
C LYS A 95 -7.47 14.03 -16.32
N ALA A 96 -7.09 13.01 -15.58
CA ALA A 96 -5.71 12.52 -15.51
C ALA A 96 -5.31 11.60 -16.69
N GLY A 97 -6.16 11.47 -17.70
CA GLY A 97 -5.85 10.76 -18.94
C GLY A 97 -6.16 9.27 -18.92
N PHE A 98 -6.93 8.78 -17.95
CA PHE A 98 -7.34 7.39 -17.94
C PHE A 98 -8.60 7.17 -18.78
N GLU A 99 -8.52 6.21 -19.70
CA GLU A 99 -9.65 5.81 -20.54
C GLU A 99 -10.20 4.47 -20.09
N PHE A 100 -11.50 4.46 -19.77
CA PHE A 100 -12.17 3.23 -19.42
C PHE A 100 -12.55 2.45 -20.70
N PRO A 101 -12.40 1.12 -20.70
CA PRO A 101 -12.95 0.28 -21.76
C PRO A 101 -14.43 0.57 -21.98
N GLN A 102 -14.84 0.72 -23.23
CA GLN A 102 -16.22 1.06 -23.61
C GLN A 102 -17.04 -0.18 -23.95
N LYS A 103 -16.40 -1.25 -24.35
CA LYS A 103 -17.03 -2.52 -24.74
C LYS A 103 -16.42 -3.67 -23.95
N LEU A 104 -17.13 -4.78 -23.86
CA LEU A 104 -16.65 -5.97 -23.16
C LEU A 104 -15.32 -6.48 -23.73
N GLU A 105 -15.18 -6.43 -25.06
CA GLU A 105 -13.99 -6.87 -25.76
C GLU A 105 -12.74 -6.06 -25.40
N ASP A 106 -12.92 -4.80 -25.02
CA ASP A 106 -11.79 -3.93 -24.62
C ASP A 106 -11.16 -4.41 -23.31
N TRP A 107 -11.94 -5.06 -22.43
CA TRP A 107 -11.47 -5.60 -21.15
C TRP A 107 -10.61 -6.85 -21.25
N ILE A 108 -10.71 -7.57 -22.39
CA ILE A 108 -9.96 -8.81 -22.63
C ILE A 108 -8.72 -8.60 -23.51
N THR A 109 -8.25 -7.35 -23.61
CA THR A 109 -7.02 -7.04 -24.35
C THR A 109 -5.77 -7.42 -23.53
N PRO A 110 -4.61 -7.67 -24.18
CA PRO A 110 -3.36 -8.00 -23.49
C PRO A 110 -2.92 -6.97 -22.45
N GLN A 111 -3.37 -5.73 -22.57
CA GLN A 111 -3.12 -4.66 -21.59
C GLN A 111 -3.85 -4.96 -20.28
N TRP A 112 -5.14 -5.32 -20.35
CA TRP A 112 -5.96 -5.60 -19.19
C TRP A 112 -5.66 -6.98 -18.58
N GLU A 113 -5.21 -7.95 -19.37
CA GLU A 113 -4.70 -9.23 -18.86
C GLU A 113 -3.48 -9.07 -17.93
N ARG A 114 -2.70 -8.00 -18.11
CA ARG A 114 -1.54 -7.66 -17.26
C ARG A 114 -1.89 -6.76 -16.08
N PHE A 115 -3.17 -6.44 -15.94
CA PHE A 115 -3.61 -5.60 -14.83
C PHE A 115 -3.31 -6.27 -13.48
N ASP A 116 -2.70 -5.49 -12.58
CA ASP A 116 -2.36 -5.94 -11.23
C ASP A 116 -2.37 -4.74 -10.29
N LEU A 117 -3.23 -4.78 -9.29
CA LEU A 117 -3.43 -3.71 -8.31
C LEU A 117 -2.15 -3.31 -7.54
N ARG A 118 -1.10 -4.12 -7.61
CA ARG A 118 0.14 -3.87 -6.88
C ARG A 118 1.33 -3.57 -7.78
N LYS A 119 1.32 -4.13 -8.99
CA LYS A 119 2.47 -4.09 -9.90
C LYS A 119 2.20 -3.31 -11.19
N ASN A 120 0.99 -3.38 -11.68
CA ASN A 120 0.59 -2.76 -12.95
C ASN A 120 -0.86 -2.27 -12.90
N PRO A 121 -1.13 -1.18 -12.18
CA PRO A 121 -2.50 -0.67 -12.02
C PRO A 121 -3.06 0.01 -13.27
N LEU A 122 -2.29 0.09 -14.36
CA LEU A 122 -2.62 0.76 -15.64
C LEU A 122 -2.97 2.26 -15.49
N THR A 123 -2.52 2.90 -14.43
CA THR A 123 -2.83 4.30 -14.12
C THR A 123 -1.80 5.24 -14.73
N PRO A 124 -2.19 6.21 -15.61
CA PRO A 124 -1.23 7.05 -16.35
C PRO A 124 -0.38 7.97 -15.46
N TRP A 125 -0.89 8.37 -14.30
CA TRP A 125 -0.18 9.27 -13.38
C TRP A 125 0.77 8.55 -12.42
N LEU A 126 0.73 7.21 -12.35
CA LEU A 126 1.66 6.42 -11.54
C LEU A 126 2.86 5.99 -12.37
N THR A 127 4.00 6.59 -12.11
CA THR A 127 5.24 6.18 -12.75
C THR A 127 5.76 4.86 -12.17
N PRO A 128 6.57 4.07 -12.92
CA PRO A 128 7.22 2.88 -12.39
C PRO A 128 8.00 3.14 -11.09
N ALA A 129 8.63 4.32 -10.99
CA ALA A 129 9.37 4.72 -9.78
C ALA A 129 8.46 4.89 -8.55
N MET A 130 7.24 5.40 -8.72
CA MET A 130 6.24 5.51 -7.66
C MET A 130 5.75 4.13 -7.21
N ILE A 131 5.44 3.26 -8.16
CA ILE A 131 5.03 1.88 -7.89
C ILE A 131 6.15 1.13 -7.15
N ASP A 132 7.38 1.25 -7.61
CA ASP A 132 8.54 0.67 -6.93
C ASP A 132 8.75 1.24 -5.53
N ARG A 133 8.49 2.53 -5.33
CA ARG A 133 8.57 3.16 -4.00
C ARG A 133 7.61 2.51 -3.03
N ILE A 134 6.34 2.33 -3.42
CA ILE A 134 5.30 1.69 -2.60
C ILE A 134 5.69 0.23 -2.30
N ARG A 135 6.05 -0.54 -3.32
CA ARG A 135 6.40 -1.96 -3.18
C ARG A 135 7.66 -2.19 -2.34
N ASN A 136 8.67 -1.35 -2.52
CA ASN A 136 9.90 -1.45 -1.73
C ASN A 136 9.66 -1.05 -0.28
N PHE A 137 8.82 -0.04 -0.03
CA PHE A 137 8.38 0.28 1.32
C PHE A 137 7.64 -0.90 1.96
N GLU A 138 6.67 -1.50 1.25
CA GLU A 138 5.95 -2.69 1.72
C GLU A 138 6.92 -3.83 2.08
N THR A 139 7.92 -4.09 1.23
CA THR A 139 8.94 -5.12 1.48
C THR A 139 9.70 -4.85 2.78
N VAL A 140 10.13 -3.62 3.01
CA VAL A 140 10.87 -3.22 4.21
C VAL A 140 9.98 -3.22 5.45
N LEU A 141 8.75 -2.72 5.33
CA LEU A 141 7.75 -2.70 6.40
C LEU A 141 7.49 -4.11 6.93
N ASN A 142 7.19 -5.03 6.02
CA ASN A 142 6.88 -6.41 6.36
C ASN A 142 8.09 -7.19 6.89
N GLY A 143 9.29 -6.85 6.44
CA GLY A 143 10.52 -7.42 7.01
C GLY A 143 10.79 -6.91 8.43
N TYR A 144 10.49 -5.64 8.72
CA TYR A 144 10.68 -5.07 10.06
C TYR A 144 9.57 -5.46 11.05
N TYR A 145 8.34 -5.58 10.55
CA TYR A 145 7.18 -6.04 11.31
C TYR A 145 6.60 -7.33 10.67
N PRO A 146 7.26 -8.49 10.86
CA PRO A 146 6.71 -9.75 10.38
C PRO A 146 5.30 -9.96 10.95
N THR A 147 4.36 -10.30 10.10
CA THR A 147 2.95 -10.46 10.46
C THR A 147 2.66 -11.85 11.02
N VAL A 148 1.43 -12.05 11.51
CA VAL A 148 0.97 -13.36 12.00
C VAL A 148 0.95 -14.40 10.87
N SER A 149 0.72 -13.95 9.64
CA SER A 149 0.78 -14.80 8.45
C SER A 149 2.19 -15.31 8.09
N ASP A 150 3.25 -14.71 8.66
CA ASP A 150 4.62 -15.17 8.52
C ASP A 150 4.97 -16.35 9.47
N ILE A 151 4.05 -17.29 9.63
CA ILE A 151 4.08 -18.40 10.61
C ILE A 151 5.30 -19.32 10.44
N ARG A 152 5.85 -19.40 9.21
CA ARG A 152 6.98 -20.30 8.89
C ARG A 152 8.35 -19.77 9.32
N LEU A 153 8.41 -18.56 9.85
CA LEU A 153 9.65 -18.00 10.36
C LEU A 153 9.91 -18.43 11.78
N ASN A 154 10.98 -19.19 12.00
CA ASN A 154 11.47 -19.40 13.35
C ASN A 154 12.02 -18.08 13.95
N PRO A 155 12.17 -17.99 15.29
CA PRO A 155 12.61 -16.76 15.96
C PRO A 155 13.93 -16.19 15.41
N THR A 156 14.89 -17.03 15.09
CA THR A 156 16.20 -16.62 14.58
C THR A 156 16.07 -15.94 13.20
N LYS A 157 15.34 -16.56 12.28
CA LYS A 157 15.08 -16.00 10.95
C LYS A 157 14.30 -14.69 11.04
N ARG A 158 13.29 -14.65 11.92
CA ARG A 158 12.50 -13.44 12.18
C ARG A 158 13.37 -12.30 12.69
N ASN A 159 14.25 -12.56 13.64
CA ASN A 159 15.16 -11.54 14.18
C ASN A 159 16.15 -11.05 13.11
N LEU A 160 16.67 -11.93 12.27
CA LEU A 160 17.58 -11.54 11.20
C LEU A 160 16.90 -10.64 10.16
N ILE A 161 15.70 -11.01 9.70
CA ILE A 161 14.93 -10.13 8.77
C ILE A 161 14.64 -8.78 9.44
N LYS A 162 14.21 -8.80 10.69
CA LYS A 162 13.90 -7.58 11.44
C LYS A 162 15.12 -6.68 11.59
N LEU A 163 16.31 -7.25 11.83
CA LEU A 163 17.56 -6.49 11.93
C LEU A 163 17.90 -5.81 10.59
N VAL A 164 17.92 -6.59 9.50
CA VAL A 164 18.25 -6.10 8.15
C VAL A 164 17.25 -5.03 7.71
N SER A 165 15.96 -5.29 7.88
CA SER A 165 14.89 -4.35 7.49
C SER A 165 14.83 -3.13 8.40
N GLY A 166 15.22 -3.26 9.67
CA GLY A 166 15.13 -2.21 10.67
C GLY A 166 16.01 -1.00 10.37
N ILE A 167 17.20 -1.22 9.82
CA ILE A 167 18.08 -0.15 9.38
C ILE A 167 17.38 0.68 8.29
N ARG A 168 16.88 0.00 7.24
CA ARG A 168 16.18 0.66 6.14
C ARG A 168 14.90 1.38 6.59
N TYR A 169 14.13 0.74 7.45
CA TYR A 169 12.88 1.30 7.97
C TYR A 169 13.12 2.58 8.77
N LYS A 170 14.12 2.58 9.65
CA LYS A 170 14.47 3.74 10.50
C LYS A 170 15.08 4.89 9.71
N THR A 171 15.86 4.59 8.67
CA THR A 171 16.50 5.60 7.82
C THR A 171 15.64 6.03 6.63
N ASN A 172 14.43 5.51 6.47
CA ASN A 172 13.53 5.73 5.32
C ASN A 172 14.16 5.36 3.96
N PHE A 173 15.16 4.46 3.96
CA PHE A 173 15.85 4.02 2.75
C PHE A 173 15.20 2.75 2.19
N TYR A 174 14.27 2.93 1.25
CA TYR A 174 13.50 1.80 0.68
C TYR A 174 13.98 1.39 -0.73
N LYS A 175 14.93 2.10 -1.33
CA LYS A 175 15.44 1.75 -2.66
C LYS A 175 16.14 0.39 -2.65
N PHE A 176 15.83 -0.47 -3.62
CA PHE A 176 16.53 -1.74 -3.88
C PHE A 176 16.69 -2.66 -2.65
N PRO A 177 15.62 -3.11 -1.98
CA PRO A 177 15.71 -4.00 -0.83
C PRO A 177 15.99 -5.46 -1.26
N TYR A 178 17.04 -5.67 -2.05
CA TYR A 178 17.35 -6.97 -2.66
C TYR A 178 17.68 -8.04 -1.63
N GLU A 179 18.37 -7.69 -0.55
CA GLU A 179 18.69 -8.59 0.54
C GLU A 179 17.42 -9.13 1.23
N ILE A 180 16.42 -8.30 1.44
CA ILE A 180 15.14 -8.70 2.02
C ILE A 180 14.39 -9.58 1.01
N LYS A 181 14.33 -9.19 -0.26
CA LYS A 181 13.70 -9.97 -1.33
C LYS A 181 14.36 -11.34 -1.49
N LEU A 182 15.69 -11.42 -1.35
CA LEU A 182 16.44 -12.67 -1.41
C LEU A 182 16.06 -13.59 -0.23
N LEU A 183 16.02 -13.06 0.99
CA LEU A 183 15.60 -13.83 2.16
C LEU A 183 14.17 -14.34 2.01
N HIS A 184 13.25 -13.53 1.48
CA HIS A 184 11.88 -13.95 1.17
C HIS A 184 11.85 -15.11 0.17
N ARG A 185 12.66 -15.02 -0.88
CA ARG A 185 12.75 -16.07 -1.91
C ARG A 185 13.30 -17.39 -1.37
N ILE A 186 14.34 -17.32 -0.54
CA ILE A 186 15.00 -18.52 0.02
C ILE A 186 14.09 -19.19 1.05
N TRP A 187 13.46 -18.42 1.93
CA TRP A 187 12.69 -18.99 3.05
C TRP A 187 11.22 -19.22 2.72
N ARG A 188 10.68 -18.63 1.65
CA ARG A 188 9.29 -18.81 1.15
C ARG A 188 8.26 -18.75 2.28
N TYR A 189 8.39 -17.81 3.20
CA TYR A 189 7.60 -17.75 4.41
C TYR A 189 6.30 -16.95 4.26
N ARG A 190 6.13 -16.18 3.19
CA ARG A 190 4.89 -15.45 2.88
C ARG A 190 3.94 -16.30 2.09
N GLN A 191 2.66 -16.16 2.40
CA GLN A 191 1.60 -16.80 1.63
C GLN A 191 1.52 -16.18 0.23
N PRO A 192 1.32 -17.00 -0.82
CA PRO A 192 1.18 -16.51 -2.20
C PRO A 192 0.06 -15.49 -2.38
N GLU A 193 -1.02 -15.61 -1.62
CA GLU A 193 -2.19 -14.72 -1.64
C GLU A 193 -1.84 -13.26 -1.34
N ILE A 194 -0.79 -13.02 -0.55
CA ILE A 194 -0.29 -11.68 -0.27
C ILE A 194 0.60 -11.16 -1.40
N GLN A 195 0.99 -12.01 -2.35
CA GLN A 195 1.85 -11.62 -3.47
C GLN A 195 1.09 -11.08 -4.69
N GLY A 196 -0.21 -11.00 -4.61
CA GLY A 196 -1.12 -10.50 -5.64
C GLY A 196 -1.93 -11.62 -6.28
N PHE A 197 -3.18 -11.34 -6.50
CA PHE A 197 -3.98 -12.04 -7.48
C PHE A 197 -3.42 -11.75 -8.85
#